data_f532b1e62761a91213be438e964ed96e
#
_entry.id   f532b1e62761a91213be438e964ed96e
#
_cell.length_a   1.000
_cell.length_b   1.000
_cell.length_c   1.000
_cell.angle_alpha   90.00
_cell.angle_beta   90.00
_cell.angle_gamma   90.00
#
_symmetry.space_group_name_H-M   'P 1'
#
loop_
_entity.id
_entity.type
_entity.pdbx_description
1 polymer ?
#
loop_
_entity_poly.entity_id
_entity_poly.type
_entity_poly.pdbx_seq_one_letter_code
_entity_poly.pdbx_strand_id
1 'polypeptide(L)'
;EPQTKDKRFAAIHKYENGELVMVADGVRNSVGIDWHPITKKLYFSDNGRDWLGDDSPSCELNVIEKEGSFYGYPYKHAKNVIDPEYGKLIPTVGRDFVDPIAELGPHVAPLGIEFYDGNKFPSEYQNNLFIALHGSWNKYNGKSGYKVVMIRLDEEGNYISQEDFI
;
A
#
# COMPACT_ATOMS: atom_id res chain seq x y z
N GLU A 1 15.71 3.03 6.25
CA GLU A 1 16.08 2.50 7.55
C GLU A 1 15.32 3.22 8.66
N PRO A 2 14.68 2.49 9.62
CA PRO A 2 13.88 3.11 10.69
C PRO A 2 14.65 4.08 11.59
N GLN A 3 15.94 3.91 11.71
CA GLN A 3 16.80 4.75 12.54
C GLN A 3 17.37 5.96 11.81
N THR A 4 17.22 6.04 10.50
CA THR A 4 17.74 7.20 9.76
C THR A 4 16.87 8.42 9.99
N LYS A 5 17.51 9.58 10.06
CA LYS A 5 16.84 10.88 10.05
C LYS A 5 16.69 11.47 8.63
N ASP A 6 17.19 10.77 7.63
CA ASP A 6 17.11 11.20 6.24
C ASP A 6 15.69 10.94 5.70
N LYS A 7 14.96 12.02 5.46
CA LYS A 7 13.57 12.00 5.01
C LYS A 7 13.37 11.49 3.58
N ARG A 8 14.46 11.13 2.88
CA ARG A 8 14.37 10.50 1.56
C ARG A 8 13.99 9.02 1.65
N PHE A 9 14.18 8.38 2.82
CA PHE A 9 13.86 6.98 3.04
C PHE A 9 12.47 6.80 3.66
N ALA A 10 11.90 5.63 3.45
CA ALA A 10 10.56 5.25 3.93
C ALA A 10 9.47 6.23 3.49
N ALA A 11 9.56 6.72 2.25
CA ALA A 11 8.69 7.76 1.74
C ALA A 11 8.53 7.68 0.22
N ILE A 12 7.43 8.24 -0.29
CA ILE A 12 7.23 8.51 -1.72
C ILE A 12 7.41 9.99 -1.96
N HIS A 13 8.15 10.33 -3.00
CA HIS A 13 8.43 11.71 -3.38
C HIS A 13 7.98 11.97 -4.81
N LYS A 14 7.47 13.17 -5.07
CA LYS A 14 7.36 13.73 -6.40
C LYS A 14 8.57 14.64 -6.68
N TYR A 15 8.98 14.70 -7.93
CA TYR A 15 9.96 15.70 -8.37
C TYR A 15 9.22 16.86 -9.00
N GLU A 16 9.32 18.03 -8.41
CA GLU A 16 8.60 19.22 -8.83
C GLU A 16 9.50 20.45 -8.72
N ASN A 17 9.56 21.26 -9.79
CA ASN A 17 10.35 22.50 -9.84
C ASN A 17 11.83 22.37 -9.43
N GLY A 18 12.44 21.21 -9.69
CA GLY A 18 13.84 20.96 -9.35
C GLY A 18 14.07 20.37 -7.96
N GLU A 19 13.01 20.11 -7.20
CA GLU A 19 13.10 19.62 -5.82
C GLU A 19 12.32 18.31 -5.62
N LEU A 20 12.76 17.53 -4.64
CA LEU A 20 12.01 16.35 -4.16
C LEU A 20 11.03 16.80 -3.07
N VAL A 21 9.75 16.65 -3.35
CA VAL A 21 8.66 16.93 -2.40
C VAL A 21 8.08 15.62 -1.90
N MET A 22 8.09 15.41 -0.59
CA MET A 22 7.54 14.21 0.03
C MET A 22 6.02 14.24 -0.03
N VAL A 23 5.42 13.22 -0.66
CA VAL A 23 3.96 13.09 -0.79
C VAL A 23 3.38 12.03 0.14
N ALA A 24 4.16 11.02 0.52
CA ALA A 24 3.80 10.03 1.54
C ALA A 24 5.01 9.69 2.39
N ASP A 25 4.83 9.58 3.71
CA ASP A 25 5.86 9.25 4.69
C ASP A 25 5.45 7.99 5.46
N GLY A 26 6.40 7.27 6.04
CA GLY A 26 6.11 6.03 6.74
C GLY A 26 5.67 4.89 5.83
N VAL A 27 6.22 4.84 4.62
CA VAL A 27 6.02 3.79 3.61
C VAL A 27 7.18 2.80 3.70
N ARG A 28 6.89 1.49 3.82
CA ARG A 28 7.94 0.50 4.01
C ARG A 28 8.63 0.07 2.72
N ASN A 29 7.86 -0.47 1.79
CA ASN A 29 8.37 -1.06 0.55
C ASN A 29 7.29 -1.03 -0.53
N SER A 30 6.98 0.16 -1.01
CA SER A 30 6.07 0.38 -2.12
C SER A 30 6.75 0.05 -3.44
N VAL A 31 6.08 -0.73 -4.30
CA VAL A 31 6.57 -1.11 -5.62
C VAL A 31 5.64 -0.63 -6.72
N GLY A 32 4.34 -0.77 -6.54
CA GLY A 32 3.33 -0.35 -7.50
C GLY A 32 2.76 1.03 -7.17
N ILE A 33 2.68 1.90 -8.17
CA ILE A 33 2.12 3.25 -8.06
C ILE A 33 1.31 3.51 -9.32
N ASP A 34 0.06 3.99 -9.15
CA ASP A 34 -0.76 4.42 -10.28
C ASP A 34 -1.79 5.49 -9.87
N TRP A 35 -2.32 6.24 -10.84
CA TRP A 35 -3.29 7.30 -10.64
C TRP A 35 -4.69 6.87 -11.07
N HIS A 36 -5.65 7.05 -10.18
CA HIS A 36 -7.04 6.78 -10.51
C HIS A 36 -7.49 7.62 -11.73
N PRO A 37 -8.06 7.02 -12.79
CA PRO A 37 -8.35 7.69 -14.04
C PRO A 37 -9.28 8.92 -13.92
N ILE A 38 -10.20 8.90 -12.96
CA ILE A 38 -11.20 9.97 -12.74
C ILE A 38 -10.72 10.94 -11.67
N THR A 39 -10.47 10.45 -10.45
CA THR A 39 -10.18 11.31 -9.28
C THR A 39 -8.76 11.89 -9.29
N LYS A 40 -7.85 11.32 -10.10
CA LYS A 40 -6.43 11.68 -10.18
C LYS A 40 -5.66 11.50 -8.85
N LYS A 41 -6.24 10.81 -7.87
CA LYS A 41 -5.54 10.43 -6.65
C LYS A 41 -4.48 9.38 -6.96
N LEU A 42 -3.35 9.45 -6.27
CA LEU A 42 -2.28 8.47 -6.36
C LEU A 42 -2.57 7.30 -5.42
N TYR A 43 -2.52 6.09 -5.96
CA TYR A 43 -2.58 4.84 -5.20
C TYR A 43 -1.21 4.17 -5.21
N PHE A 44 -0.90 3.45 -4.14
CA PHE A 44 0.33 2.68 -4.06
C PHE A 44 0.14 1.41 -3.22
N SER A 45 0.83 0.34 -3.65
CA SER A 45 0.95 -0.89 -2.85
C SER A 45 2.08 -0.75 -1.83
N ASP A 46 1.96 -1.37 -0.65
CA ASP A 46 3.05 -1.45 0.31
C ASP A 46 3.17 -2.86 0.89
N ASN A 47 4.39 -3.39 0.85
CA ASN A 47 4.71 -4.72 1.35
C ASN A 47 4.84 -4.71 2.87
N GLY A 48 4.10 -5.58 3.55
CA GLY A 48 4.14 -5.73 5.01
C GLY A 48 5.50 -6.18 5.55
N ARG A 49 5.76 -5.92 6.83
CA ARG A 49 6.99 -6.30 7.51
C ARG A 49 7.12 -7.82 7.59
N ASP A 50 8.33 -8.35 7.36
CA ASP A 50 8.67 -9.75 7.56
C ASP A 50 8.82 -10.09 9.05
N TRP A 51 8.74 -11.38 9.37
CA TRP A 51 9.05 -11.96 10.68
C TRP A 51 8.09 -11.60 11.82
N LEU A 52 6.82 -11.30 11.49
CA LEU A 52 5.74 -11.15 12.47
C LEU A 52 4.76 -12.34 12.47
N GLY A 53 5.15 -13.46 11.85
CA GLY A 53 4.36 -14.67 11.72
C GLY A 53 3.73 -14.83 10.34
N ASP A 54 3.07 -15.96 10.13
CA ASP A 54 2.49 -16.34 8.83
C ASP A 54 1.25 -15.53 8.45
N ASP A 55 0.54 -15.04 9.44
CA ASP A 55 -0.77 -14.41 9.27
C ASP A 55 -0.75 -12.88 9.54
N SER A 56 0.44 -12.31 9.70
CA SER A 56 0.59 -10.87 10.04
C SER A 56 1.96 -10.33 9.59
N PRO A 57 2.02 -9.01 9.24
CA PRO A 57 0.89 -8.14 8.93
C PRO A 57 0.39 -8.34 7.50
N SER A 58 -0.77 -7.83 7.18
CA SER A 58 -1.22 -7.71 5.79
C SER A 58 -0.31 -6.76 5.01
N CYS A 59 -0.12 -7.05 3.74
CA CYS A 59 0.31 -6.05 2.76
C CYS A 59 -0.85 -5.08 2.47
N GLU A 60 -0.55 -3.92 1.93
CA GLU A 60 -1.46 -2.78 1.91
C GLU A 60 -1.69 -2.22 0.52
N LEU A 61 -2.90 -1.72 0.29
CA LEU A 61 -3.20 -0.73 -0.73
C LEU A 61 -3.50 0.59 -0.05
N ASN A 62 -2.80 1.62 -0.43
CA ASN A 62 -2.90 2.97 0.12
C ASN A 62 -3.29 3.99 -0.96
N VAL A 63 -3.88 5.11 -0.55
CA VAL A 63 -4.19 6.25 -1.40
C VAL A 63 -3.70 7.54 -0.77
N ILE A 64 -3.16 8.46 -1.57
CA ILE A 64 -2.74 9.78 -1.09
C ILE A 64 -3.92 10.75 -1.19
N GLU A 65 -4.58 10.98 -0.07
CA GLU A 65 -5.62 11.99 0.07
C GLU A 65 -5.05 13.38 0.36
N LYS A 66 -3.92 13.40 1.09
CA LYS A 66 -3.22 14.62 1.47
C LYS A 66 -1.71 14.38 1.42
N GLU A 67 -0.99 15.24 0.70
CA GLU A 67 0.47 15.18 0.63
C GLU A 67 1.11 15.32 2.01
N GLY A 68 2.17 14.52 2.24
CA GLY A 68 2.89 14.47 3.50
C GLY A 68 2.22 13.68 4.61
N SER A 69 1.13 12.95 4.31
CA SER A 69 0.50 12.03 5.26
C SER A 69 1.45 10.89 5.66
N PHE A 70 1.19 10.32 6.86
CA PHE A 70 2.04 9.30 7.46
C PHE A 70 1.34 7.93 7.50
N TYR A 71 1.93 6.93 6.84
CA TYR A 71 1.33 5.60 6.62
C TYR A 71 1.78 4.52 7.61
N GLY A 72 2.48 4.91 8.66
CA GLY A 72 2.67 4.09 9.87
C GLY A 72 4.05 3.47 10.05
N TYR A 73 4.74 3.08 8.99
CA TYR A 73 6.05 2.44 9.12
C TYR A 73 7.10 3.37 9.78
N PRO A 74 7.91 2.90 10.73
CA PRO A 74 8.04 1.51 11.20
C PRO A 74 7.18 1.15 12.43
N TYR A 75 6.28 2.01 12.89
CA TYR A 75 5.63 1.92 14.20
C TYR A 75 4.35 1.08 14.18
N LYS A 76 3.64 1.12 13.07
CA LYS A 76 2.36 0.43 12.84
C LYS A 76 2.35 -0.14 11.43
N HIS A 77 1.73 -1.30 11.27
CA HIS A 77 1.54 -2.01 10.00
C HIS A 77 0.07 -2.32 9.81
N ALA A 78 -0.41 -2.30 8.58
CA ALA A 78 -1.81 -2.50 8.25
C ALA A 78 -2.71 -1.61 9.14
N LYS A 79 -3.96 -2.01 9.39
CA LYS A 79 -4.88 -1.19 10.21
C LYS A 79 -4.55 -1.25 11.69
N ASN A 80 -4.15 -2.41 12.21
CA ASN A 80 -4.16 -2.65 13.65
C ASN A 80 -2.90 -3.34 14.22
N VAL A 81 -1.86 -3.55 13.43
CA VAL A 81 -0.66 -4.25 13.88
C VAL A 81 0.37 -3.27 14.39
N ILE A 82 0.52 -3.19 15.70
CA ILE A 82 1.56 -2.38 16.34
C ILE A 82 2.89 -3.12 16.25
N ASP A 83 3.93 -2.42 15.81
CA ASP A 83 5.27 -3.00 15.70
C ASP A 83 5.83 -3.38 17.07
N PRO A 84 6.29 -4.63 17.29
CA PRO A 84 6.76 -5.06 18.58
C PRO A 84 8.06 -4.37 19.05
N GLU A 85 8.83 -3.84 18.12
CA GLU A 85 10.10 -3.16 18.41
C GLU A 85 9.92 -1.64 18.48
N TYR A 86 9.28 -1.06 17.47
CA TYR A 86 9.15 0.39 17.30
C TYR A 86 7.82 0.96 17.80
N GLY A 87 6.78 0.14 17.97
CA GLY A 87 5.45 0.61 18.38
C GLY A 87 5.43 1.36 19.71
N LYS A 88 6.36 1.05 20.62
CA LYS A 88 6.54 1.80 21.89
C LYS A 88 6.90 3.27 21.69
N LEU A 89 7.36 3.67 20.50
CA LEU A 89 7.71 5.04 20.16
C LEU A 89 6.53 5.84 19.56
N ILE A 90 5.37 5.22 19.33
CA ILE A 90 4.17 5.89 18.78
C ILE A 90 3.84 7.19 19.51
N PRO A 91 3.86 7.27 20.87
CA PRO A 91 3.56 8.50 21.59
C PRO A 91 4.49 9.67 21.23
N THR A 92 5.67 9.38 20.70
CA THR A 92 6.67 10.41 20.34
C THR A 92 6.57 10.86 18.88
N VAL A 93 5.75 10.19 18.07
CA VAL A 93 5.62 10.50 16.62
C VAL A 93 4.93 11.84 16.38
N GLY A 94 3.92 12.18 17.20
CA GLY A 94 3.23 13.45 17.14
C GLY A 94 2.44 13.69 15.85
N ARG A 95 2.05 12.59 15.14
CA ARG A 95 1.33 12.61 13.86
C ARG A 95 0.26 11.52 13.86
N ASP A 96 -0.83 11.79 13.15
CA ASP A 96 -1.84 10.78 12.89
C ASP A 96 -1.35 9.78 11.84
N PHE A 97 -1.75 8.54 12.00
CA PHE A 97 -1.49 7.48 11.03
C PHE A 97 -2.66 7.36 10.04
N VAL A 98 -2.35 7.28 8.75
CA VAL A 98 -3.34 6.95 7.73
C VAL A 98 -3.42 5.44 7.61
N ASP A 99 -4.62 4.89 7.73
CA ASP A 99 -4.87 3.48 7.52
C ASP A 99 -4.93 3.15 6.02
N PRO A 100 -4.50 1.92 5.62
CA PRO A 100 -4.68 1.48 4.25
C PRO A 100 -6.16 1.39 3.88
N ILE A 101 -6.49 1.69 2.63
CA ILE A 101 -7.86 1.52 2.13
C ILE A 101 -8.24 0.05 2.00
N ALA A 102 -7.27 -0.82 1.70
CA ALA A 102 -7.45 -2.27 1.67
C ALA A 102 -6.27 -3.01 2.28
N GLU A 103 -6.57 -4.07 3.02
CA GLU A 103 -5.60 -5.06 3.48
C GLU A 103 -5.62 -6.24 2.50
N LEU A 104 -4.51 -6.44 1.78
CA LEU A 104 -4.40 -7.40 0.67
C LEU A 104 -4.10 -8.83 1.13
N GLY A 105 -3.84 -8.99 2.43
CA GLY A 105 -3.43 -10.24 3.06
C GLY A 105 -1.93 -10.29 3.36
N PRO A 106 -1.52 -11.20 4.29
CA PRO A 106 -0.13 -11.32 4.70
C PRO A 106 0.72 -12.01 3.63
N HIS A 107 1.94 -11.55 3.46
CA HIS A 107 2.97 -12.14 2.59
C HIS A 107 2.61 -12.26 1.11
N VAL A 108 1.61 -11.51 0.62
CA VAL A 108 1.18 -11.61 -0.79
C VAL A 108 2.10 -10.90 -1.76
N ALA A 109 2.96 -10.02 -1.27
CA ALA A 109 3.91 -9.22 -2.05
C ALA A 109 3.24 -8.50 -3.23
N PRO A 110 2.42 -7.46 -2.99
CA PRO A 110 1.81 -6.67 -4.04
C PRO A 110 2.88 -5.84 -4.75
N LEU A 111 3.08 -6.10 -6.04
CA LEU A 111 4.08 -5.42 -6.84
C LEU A 111 3.42 -4.43 -7.79
N GLY A 112 3.18 -4.82 -9.05
CA GLY A 112 2.55 -3.94 -10.02
C GLY A 112 1.08 -3.67 -9.69
N ILE A 113 0.67 -2.42 -9.87
CA ILE A 113 -0.73 -2.01 -9.84
C ILE A 113 -1.05 -1.22 -11.09
N GLU A 114 -2.28 -1.33 -11.59
CA GLU A 114 -2.72 -0.66 -12.81
C GLU A 114 -4.23 -0.42 -12.75
N PHE A 115 -4.65 0.81 -12.97
CA PHE A 115 -6.06 1.12 -13.22
C PHE A 115 -6.44 0.76 -14.65
N TYR A 116 -7.54 0.04 -14.81
CA TYR A 116 -8.02 -0.27 -16.15
C TYR A 116 -8.82 0.92 -16.73
N ASP A 117 -8.22 1.59 -17.69
CA ASP A 117 -8.85 2.66 -18.49
C ASP A 117 -9.09 2.25 -19.96
N GLY A 118 -8.82 0.98 -20.31
CA GLY A 118 -8.97 0.41 -21.64
C GLY A 118 -10.45 0.19 -22.06
N ASN A 119 -10.65 -0.32 -23.24
CA ASN A 119 -11.98 -0.58 -23.81
C ASN A 119 -12.17 -2.03 -24.34
N LYS A 120 -11.32 -2.96 -23.91
CA LYS A 120 -11.36 -4.37 -24.34
C LYS A 120 -12.08 -5.26 -23.35
N PHE A 121 -11.97 -4.99 -22.07
CA PHE A 121 -12.71 -5.70 -21.04
C PHE A 121 -14.12 -5.13 -20.92
N PRO A 122 -15.08 -5.89 -20.38
CA PRO A 122 -16.41 -5.40 -20.04
C PRO A 122 -16.38 -4.13 -19.18
N SER A 123 -17.42 -3.32 -19.28
CA SER A 123 -17.50 -2.01 -18.60
C SER A 123 -17.38 -2.11 -17.06
N GLU A 124 -17.73 -3.25 -16.49
CA GLU A 124 -17.60 -3.51 -15.05
C GLU A 124 -16.16 -3.50 -14.53
N TYR A 125 -15.16 -3.57 -15.43
CA TYR A 125 -13.74 -3.49 -15.07
C TYR A 125 -13.20 -2.04 -15.13
N GLN A 126 -13.95 -1.12 -15.73
CA GLN A 126 -13.52 0.26 -15.90
C GLN A 126 -13.25 0.94 -14.56
N ASN A 127 -12.12 1.66 -14.49
CA ASN A 127 -11.67 2.41 -13.33
C ASN A 127 -11.41 1.58 -12.06
N ASN A 128 -11.43 0.24 -12.16
CA ASN A 128 -11.01 -0.63 -11.08
C ASN A 128 -9.50 -0.87 -11.12
N LEU A 129 -8.89 -1.16 -9.98
CA LEU A 129 -7.46 -1.34 -9.83
C LEU A 129 -7.11 -2.83 -9.85
N PHE A 130 -6.17 -3.22 -10.70
CA PHE A 130 -5.60 -4.56 -10.75
C PHE A 130 -4.27 -4.58 -10.02
N ILE A 131 -4.03 -5.58 -9.17
CA ILE A 131 -2.81 -5.73 -8.38
C ILE A 131 -2.22 -7.10 -8.61
N ALA A 132 -0.97 -7.15 -9.06
CA ALA A 132 -0.21 -8.38 -9.18
C ALA A 132 0.38 -8.76 -7.82
N LEU A 133 -0.08 -9.86 -7.25
CA LEU A 133 0.40 -10.44 -6.01
C LEU A 133 1.47 -11.48 -6.34
N HIS A 134 2.76 -11.11 -6.21
CA HIS A 134 3.89 -11.99 -6.52
C HIS A 134 3.88 -13.27 -5.68
N GLY A 135 3.51 -13.15 -4.40
CA GLY A 135 3.39 -14.29 -3.50
C GLY A 135 4.47 -14.42 -2.44
N SER A 136 4.20 -15.28 -1.48
CA SER A 136 5.01 -15.44 -0.28
C SER A 136 6.30 -16.22 -0.53
N TRP A 137 7.41 -15.76 0.05
CA TRP A 137 8.66 -16.51 0.15
C TRP A 137 8.95 -17.00 1.58
N ASN A 138 8.45 -16.28 2.60
CA ASN A 138 8.76 -16.46 4.01
C ASN A 138 7.57 -16.96 4.86
N LYS A 139 6.53 -17.53 4.22
CA LYS A 139 5.40 -18.13 4.91
C LYS A 139 5.68 -19.61 5.18
N TYR A 140 5.56 -20.03 6.44
CA TYR A 140 5.86 -21.40 6.86
C TYR A 140 4.72 -22.38 6.53
N ASN A 141 3.46 -21.97 6.81
CA ASN A 141 2.27 -22.78 6.54
C ASN A 141 1.56 -22.34 5.26
N GLY A 142 1.83 -23.09 4.19
CA GLY A 142 1.22 -22.81 2.89
C GLY A 142 1.85 -21.63 2.15
N LYS A 143 1.12 -21.13 1.17
CA LYS A 143 1.53 -20.00 0.34
C LYS A 143 0.39 -19.00 0.21
N SER A 144 0.71 -17.75 -0.07
CA SER A 144 -0.27 -16.68 -0.35
C SER A 144 0.20 -15.83 -1.53
N GLY A 145 -0.73 -15.16 -2.21
CA GLY A 145 -0.45 -14.44 -3.44
C GLY A 145 -0.44 -15.36 -4.67
N TYR A 146 0.50 -15.16 -5.60
CA TYR A 146 0.63 -15.88 -6.88
C TYR A 146 -0.60 -15.72 -7.78
N LYS A 147 -1.18 -14.51 -7.80
CA LYS A 147 -2.39 -14.20 -8.54
C LYS A 147 -2.49 -12.72 -8.85
N VAL A 148 -3.44 -12.36 -9.70
CA VAL A 148 -3.89 -10.98 -9.86
C VAL A 148 -5.23 -10.83 -9.16
N VAL A 149 -5.36 -9.79 -8.37
CA VAL A 149 -6.63 -9.39 -7.76
C VAL A 149 -7.13 -8.11 -8.40
N MET A 150 -8.45 -7.95 -8.43
CA MET A 150 -9.10 -6.71 -8.78
C MET A 150 -9.69 -6.08 -7.53
N ILE A 151 -9.39 -4.81 -7.33
CA ILE A 151 -9.98 -3.97 -6.30
C ILE A 151 -11.07 -3.13 -6.94
N ARG A 152 -12.31 -3.33 -6.50
CA ARG A 152 -13.43 -2.49 -6.90
C ARG A 152 -13.46 -1.22 -6.06
N LEU A 153 -13.63 -0.11 -6.76
CA LEU A 153 -13.73 1.21 -6.16
C LEU A 153 -15.04 1.87 -6.61
N ASP A 154 -15.55 2.78 -5.78
CA ASP A 154 -16.65 3.67 -6.18
C ASP A 154 -16.13 4.84 -7.04
N GLU A 155 -17.05 5.73 -7.46
CA GLU A 155 -16.71 6.88 -8.31
C GLU A 155 -15.79 7.90 -7.61
N GLU A 156 -15.79 7.94 -6.29
CA GLU A 156 -14.94 8.77 -5.45
C GLU A 156 -13.56 8.12 -5.19
N GLY A 157 -13.40 6.83 -5.58
CA GLY A 157 -12.19 6.05 -5.38
C GLY A 157 -12.13 5.35 -4.03
N ASN A 158 -13.24 5.16 -3.33
CA ASN A 158 -13.26 4.40 -2.08
C ASN A 158 -13.35 2.90 -2.35
N TYR A 159 -12.72 2.12 -1.47
CA TYR A 159 -12.73 0.65 -1.53
C TYR A 159 -14.13 0.06 -1.35
N ILE A 160 -14.52 -0.82 -2.27
CA ILE A 160 -15.77 -1.61 -2.19
C ILE A 160 -15.45 -3.06 -1.85
N SER A 161 -14.64 -3.73 -2.69
CA SER A 161 -14.35 -5.16 -2.56
C SER A 161 -13.01 -5.53 -3.22
N GLN A 162 -12.53 -6.72 -2.86
CA GLN A 162 -11.41 -7.39 -3.53
C GLN A 162 -11.86 -8.75 -4.04
N GLU A 163 -11.50 -9.09 -5.26
CA GLU A 163 -11.81 -10.37 -5.88
C GLU A 163 -10.64 -10.90 -6.69
N ASP A 164 -10.52 -12.22 -6.79
CA ASP A 164 -9.50 -12.85 -7.62
C ASP A 164 -9.85 -12.65 -9.09
N PHE A 165 -8.87 -12.20 -9.86
CA PHE A 165 -9.02 -12.03 -11.31
C PHE A 165 -8.39 -13.19 -12.09
N ILE A 166 -7.18 -13.59 -11.75
CA ILE A 166 -6.45 -14.75 -12.28
C ILE A 166 -5.67 -15.39 -11.14
#